data_3c4fdbbc9e5816ef3f31b7f75023f252
#
_entry.id   3c4fdbbc9e5816ef3f31b7f75023f252
#
_cell.length_a   1.000
_cell.length_b   1.000
_cell.length_c   1.000
_cell.angle_alpha   90.00
_cell.angle_beta   90.00
_cell.angle_gamma   90.00
#
_symmetry.space_group_name_H-M   'P 1'
#
loop_
_entity.id
_entity.type
_entity.pdbx_description
1 polymer ?
#
loop_
_entity_poly.entity_id
_entity_poly.type
_entity_poly.pdbx_seq_one_letter_code
_entity_poly.pdbx_strand_id
1 'polypeptide(L)'
;MKKRSGSYPRVRVEGGGLGVVSQAGSVLLVETVRKSGLDTAISAALSPWRKPRAVHDPGKILLDVALAVALGGDCLADVGMLRAEPGVFGPVASDPTVSRLVDALAASGPKALAAIRGARSQVRERVWGLAGESSPAADGHVIVDIDGVLVLAHSEKQDATATWKKTFGHHPLVAFVDHGQAGSGEPVAALLRPGNAGSNTAADHIETAQLALAQLPKHLRRGRQTLIRTDSAGGTHAFLDWLSRRGRWLSYSVGMTLTDTIHQAVLKIPKKAWTPAYDAGGTERVGAWVAEITDMPDLSTWPKGMRLIVRKERPHPGAQLRFTDLDGLRLTCFATNTKGGQLADLELRHRRRARCEDRIRNARDTGLRNLPLHDTAQNRIWLEIISLALDLLAWMPMLALTAQTRRWEPKKLRLRLFSAAAQLVNTGRRHWLRFTARWPWTDLITHAINRLHSLPNPG
;
A
#
# COMPACT_ATOMS: atom_id res chain seq x y z
N MET A 1 50.87 13.35 15.70
CA MET A 1 49.88 13.91 14.74
C MET A 1 49.32 12.78 13.90
N LYS A 2 48.01 12.49 13.99
CA LYS A 2 47.33 11.54 13.08
C LYS A 2 47.26 12.19 11.70
N LYS A 3 47.95 11.65 10.69
CA LYS A 3 47.80 12.07 9.30
C LYS A 3 46.34 11.88 8.91
N ARG A 4 45.58 12.95 8.64
CA ARG A 4 44.26 12.90 8.00
C ARG A 4 44.49 12.43 6.56
N SER A 5 44.17 11.19 6.29
CA SER A 5 44.14 10.66 4.93
C SER A 5 42.85 11.17 4.27
N GLY A 6 43.00 11.95 3.19
CA GLY A 6 41.87 12.41 2.36
C GLY A 6 41.39 11.37 1.35
N SER A 7 41.90 10.12 1.39
CA SER A 7 41.57 9.06 0.47
C SER A 7 40.88 7.90 1.18
N TYR A 8 40.06 7.12 0.41
CA TYR A 8 39.48 5.89 0.90
C TYR A 8 40.57 4.85 1.18
N PRO A 9 40.39 3.96 2.21
CA PRO A 9 41.36 2.91 2.50
C PRO A 9 41.42 1.91 1.33
N ARG A 10 42.61 1.41 1.03
CA ARG A 10 42.80 0.32 0.08
C ARG A 10 42.45 -0.98 0.77
N VAL A 11 41.41 -1.67 0.26
CA VAL A 11 41.02 -3.00 0.77
C VAL A 11 41.31 -4.07 -0.25
N ARG A 12 41.65 -5.25 0.22
CA ARG A 12 41.72 -6.49 -0.60
C ARG A 12 40.34 -7.16 -0.46
N VAL A 13 39.87 -7.82 -1.53
CA VAL A 13 38.62 -8.54 -1.59
C VAL A 13 38.92 -10.02 -1.72
N GLU A 14 38.29 -10.81 -0.88
CA GLU A 14 38.36 -12.25 -0.85
C GLU A 14 36.94 -12.83 -0.74
N GLY A 15 36.68 -13.94 -1.41
CA GLY A 15 35.46 -14.72 -1.34
C GLY A 15 35.54 -15.84 -0.32
N GLY A 16 34.41 -16.53 -0.06
CA GLY A 16 34.35 -17.73 0.77
C GLY A 16 34.27 -17.53 2.28
N GLY A 17 33.99 -16.33 2.75
CA GLY A 17 33.73 -16.05 4.18
C GLY A 17 32.54 -16.86 4.69
N LEU A 18 32.72 -17.56 5.82
CA LEU A 18 31.65 -18.35 6.44
C LEU A 18 30.93 -17.58 7.54
N GLY A 19 29.60 -17.78 7.64
CA GLY A 19 28.77 -17.21 8.72
C GLY A 19 28.49 -15.73 8.62
N VAL A 20 28.82 -15.07 7.51
CA VAL A 20 28.44 -13.67 7.25
C VAL A 20 27.09 -13.65 6.56
N VAL A 21 26.11 -12.96 7.17
CA VAL A 21 24.76 -12.76 6.62
C VAL A 21 24.65 -11.31 6.18
N SER A 22 24.46 -11.07 4.89
CA SER A 22 24.51 -9.73 4.27
C SER A 22 23.29 -8.87 4.59
N GLN A 23 22.11 -9.46 4.68
CA GLN A 23 20.83 -8.80 4.98
C GLN A 23 20.23 -9.32 6.29
N ALA A 24 21.06 -9.43 7.31
CA ALA A 24 20.67 -10.04 8.58
C ALA A 24 19.50 -9.34 9.28
N GLY A 25 19.35 -8.03 9.08
CA GLY A 25 18.20 -7.26 9.59
C GLY A 25 16.85 -7.69 9.02
N SER A 26 16.83 -8.47 7.95
CA SER A 26 15.61 -9.10 7.41
C SER A 26 14.95 -10.09 8.38
N VAL A 27 15.66 -10.53 9.41
CA VAL A 27 15.07 -11.31 10.53
C VAL A 27 13.86 -10.61 11.14
N LEU A 28 13.79 -9.27 11.09
CA LEU A 28 12.60 -8.51 11.51
C LEU A 28 11.36 -8.88 10.69
N LEU A 29 11.50 -9.08 9.37
CA LEU A 29 10.39 -9.51 8.51
C LEU A 29 10.01 -10.97 8.79
N VAL A 30 11.01 -11.85 8.97
CA VAL A 30 10.78 -13.27 9.31
C VAL A 30 10.02 -13.39 10.63
N GLU A 31 10.42 -12.65 11.67
CA GLU A 31 9.71 -12.65 12.95
C GLU A 31 8.32 -12.01 12.85
N THR A 32 8.15 -11.02 11.96
CA THR A 32 6.80 -10.48 11.68
C THR A 32 5.90 -11.53 11.04
N VAL A 33 6.40 -12.31 10.07
CA VAL A 33 5.67 -13.45 9.48
C VAL A 33 5.21 -14.42 10.57
N ARG A 34 6.12 -14.84 11.46
CA ARG A 34 5.82 -15.78 12.56
C ARG A 34 4.81 -15.22 13.55
N LYS A 35 5.03 -14.01 14.06
CA LYS A 35 4.21 -13.40 15.12
C LYS A 35 2.83 -12.97 14.63
N SER A 36 2.71 -12.62 13.34
CA SER A 36 1.41 -12.38 12.74
C SER A 36 0.63 -13.68 12.45
N GLY A 37 1.32 -14.83 12.35
CA GLY A 37 0.74 -16.11 11.92
C GLY A 37 0.53 -16.20 10.42
N LEU A 38 1.23 -15.36 9.64
CA LEU A 38 1.07 -15.31 8.19
C LEU A 38 1.58 -16.60 7.52
N ASP A 39 2.66 -17.21 8.04
CA ASP A 39 3.18 -18.49 7.60
C ASP A 39 2.14 -19.61 7.69
N THR A 40 1.51 -19.75 8.84
CA THR A 40 0.47 -20.77 9.08
C THR A 40 -0.76 -20.51 8.21
N ALA A 41 -1.21 -19.25 8.14
CA ALA A 41 -2.41 -18.90 7.38
C ALA A 41 -2.25 -19.12 5.88
N ILE A 42 -1.13 -18.71 5.29
CA ILE A 42 -0.85 -18.90 3.85
C ILE A 42 -0.58 -20.38 3.54
N SER A 43 0.15 -21.10 4.39
CA SER A 43 0.37 -22.55 4.23
C SER A 43 -0.97 -23.31 4.21
N ALA A 44 -1.86 -23.03 5.15
CA ALA A 44 -3.19 -23.62 5.19
C ALA A 44 -4.02 -23.27 3.94
N ALA A 45 -4.03 -22.01 3.54
CA ALA A 45 -4.78 -21.52 2.38
C ALA A 45 -4.30 -22.14 1.06
N LEU A 46 -2.99 -22.39 0.93
CA LEU A 46 -2.39 -22.96 -0.29
C LEU A 46 -2.19 -24.48 -0.23
N SER A 47 -2.62 -25.14 0.84
CA SER A 47 -2.55 -26.61 0.96
C SER A 47 -3.16 -27.37 -0.23
N PRO A 48 -4.25 -26.92 -0.92
CA PRO A 48 -4.77 -27.62 -2.10
C PRO A 48 -3.81 -27.69 -3.29
N TRP A 49 -2.81 -26.80 -3.34
CA TRP A 49 -1.76 -26.80 -4.38
C TRP A 49 -0.50 -27.56 -3.99
N ARG A 50 -0.47 -28.18 -2.81
CA ARG A 50 0.65 -28.99 -2.38
C ARG A 50 0.60 -30.37 -3.07
N LYS A 51 1.60 -30.62 -3.92
CA LYS A 51 1.73 -31.94 -4.58
C LYS A 51 2.09 -33.03 -3.57
N PRO A 52 1.63 -34.28 -3.77
CA PRO A 52 2.13 -35.41 -2.99
C PRO A 52 3.66 -35.47 -3.04
N ARG A 53 4.30 -35.71 -1.91
CA ARG A 53 5.77 -35.75 -1.75
C ARG A 53 6.49 -34.42 -2.04
N ALA A 54 5.80 -33.27 -2.07
CA ALA A 54 6.45 -31.98 -2.22
C ALA A 54 7.35 -31.68 -1.00
N VAL A 55 8.62 -31.35 -1.28
CA VAL A 55 9.60 -30.97 -0.25
C VAL A 55 9.26 -29.59 0.32
N HIS A 56 8.87 -28.66 -0.55
CA HIS A 56 8.56 -27.30 -0.15
C HIS A 56 7.05 -27.09 -0.05
N ASP A 57 6.64 -26.36 0.99
CA ASP A 57 5.29 -25.92 1.19
C ASP A 57 4.94 -24.75 0.23
N PRO A 58 3.79 -24.79 -0.49
CA PRO A 58 3.39 -23.73 -1.40
C PRO A 58 3.26 -22.35 -0.73
N GLY A 59 2.77 -22.31 0.50
CA GLY A 59 2.66 -21.07 1.28
C GLY A 59 4.03 -20.48 1.59
N LYS A 60 4.99 -21.33 1.99
CA LYS A 60 6.37 -20.90 2.21
C LYS A 60 7.02 -20.39 0.93
N ILE A 61 6.84 -21.07 -0.21
CA ILE A 61 7.39 -20.59 -1.50
C ILE A 61 6.84 -19.19 -1.81
N LEU A 62 5.54 -18.97 -1.68
CA LEU A 62 4.92 -17.67 -1.95
C LEU A 62 5.46 -16.59 -1.01
N LEU A 63 5.61 -16.90 0.29
CA LEU A 63 6.17 -15.98 1.29
C LEU A 63 7.65 -15.70 1.06
N ASP A 64 8.44 -16.67 0.63
CA ASP A 64 9.85 -16.45 0.28
C ASP A 64 9.97 -15.43 -0.86
N VAL A 65 9.15 -15.54 -1.91
CA VAL A 65 9.12 -14.53 -2.98
C VAL A 65 8.68 -13.17 -2.45
N ALA A 66 7.65 -13.11 -1.59
CA ALA A 66 7.21 -11.85 -0.98
C ALA A 66 8.29 -11.22 -0.09
N LEU A 67 9.05 -12.01 0.65
CA LEU A 67 10.22 -11.56 1.43
C LEU A 67 11.32 -11.02 0.52
N ALA A 68 11.64 -11.70 -0.59
CA ALA A 68 12.61 -11.23 -1.57
C ALA A 68 12.19 -9.87 -2.15
N VAL A 69 10.90 -9.71 -2.51
CA VAL A 69 10.33 -8.45 -2.99
C VAL A 69 10.35 -7.36 -1.90
N ALA A 70 10.04 -7.71 -0.64
CA ALA A 70 10.15 -6.79 0.48
C ALA A 70 11.58 -6.28 0.69
N LEU A 71 12.58 -7.11 0.39
CA LEU A 71 14.01 -6.76 0.46
C LEU A 71 14.52 -6.02 -0.77
N GLY A 72 13.71 -5.86 -1.81
CA GLY A 72 14.02 -5.06 -2.99
C GLY A 72 14.15 -5.85 -4.31
N GLY A 73 13.83 -7.13 -4.28
CA GLY A 73 13.68 -7.93 -5.49
C GLY A 73 12.51 -7.48 -6.37
N ASP A 74 12.59 -7.72 -7.68
CA ASP A 74 11.57 -7.32 -8.65
C ASP A 74 11.22 -8.43 -9.66
N CYS A 75 11.76 -9.63 -9.45
CA CYS A 75 11.45 -10.83 -10.24
C CYS A 75 11.46 -12.11 -9.38
N LEU A 76 11.00 -13.23 -9.96
CA LEU A 76 10.95 -14.52 -9.24
C LEU A 76 12.34 -15.07 -8.89
N ALA A 77 13.36 -14.79 -9.69
CA ALA A 77 14.72 -15.28 -9.48
C ALA A 77 15.40 -14.66 -8.25
N ASP A 78 14.94 -13.49 -7.79
CA ASP A 78 15.51 -12.81 -6.61
C ASP A 78 15.33 -13.59 -5.30
N VAL A 79 14.48 -14.60 -5.29
CA VAL A 79 14.40 -15.59 -4.21
C VAL A 79 15.75 -16.31 -3.95
N GLY A 80 16.66 -16.27 -4.93
CA GLY A 80 18.03 -16.75 -4.79
C GLY A 80 18.81 -16.08 -3.66
N MET A 81 18.52 -14.79 -3.36
CA MET A 81 19.14 -14.10 -2.22
C MET A 81 18.81 -14.77 -0.88
N LEU A 82 17.58 -15.22 -0.71
CA LEU A 82 17.14 -15.90 0.52
C LEU A 82 17.73 -17.30 0.59
N ARG A 83 17.87 -17.98 -0.56
CA ARG A 83 18.47 -19.33 -0.65
C ARG A 83 19.93 -19.32 -0.24
N ALA A 84 20.63 -18.20 -0.44
CA ALA A 84 22.00 -18.02 0.00
C ALA A 84 22.17 -17.97 1.54
N GLU A 85 21.08 -17.72 2.28
CA GLU A 85 21.10 -17.49 3.73
C GLU A 85 20.14 -18.47 4.48
N PRO A 86 20.40 -19.80 4.38
CA PRO A 86 19.51 -20.80 4.97
C PRO A 86 19.42 -20.73 6.49
N GLY A 87 20.42 -20.14 7.15
CA GLY A 87 20.40 -19.91 8.61
C GLY A 87 19.38 -18.89 9.08
N VAL A 88 18.87 -18.05 8.17
CA VAL A 88 17.82 -17.05 8.45
C VAL A 88 16.49 -17.48 7.87
N PHE A 89 16.46 -17.92 6.60
CA PHE A 89 15.25 -18.21 5.85
C PHE A 89 14.88 -19.70 5.79
N GLY A 90 15.74 -20.57 6.28
CA GLY A 90 15.59 -22.02 6.15
C GLY A 90 15.72 -22.49 4.70
N PRO A 91 15.18 -23.68 4.36
CA PRO A 91 15.24 -24.20 3.00
C PRO A 91 14.32 -23.39 2.06
N VAL A 92 14.88 -22.86 1.00
CA VAL A 92 14.22 -22.04 -0.03
C VAL A 92 14.16 -22.79 -1.35
N ALA A 93 13.02 -22.76 -2.02
CA ALA A 93 12.77 -23.47 -3.26
C ALA A 93 13.61 -22.95 -4.42
N SER A 94 13.94 -23.84 -5.38
CA SER A 94 14.63 -23.47 -6.62
C SER A 94 13.72 -22.63 -7.55
N ASP A 95 14.32 -21.82 -8.43
CA ASP A 95 13.59 -20.95 -9.37
C ASP A 95 12.57 -21.71 -10.23
N PRO A 96 12.86 -22.91 -10.79
CA PRO A 96 11.85 -23.69 -11.49
C PRO A 96 10.70 -24.17 -10.61
N THR A 97 10.94 -24.34 -9.30
CA THR A 97 9.87 -24.71 -8.35
C THR A 97 8.98 -23.52 -8.04
N VAL A 98 9.56 -22.34 -7.90
CA VAL A 98 8.81 -21.07 -7.73
C VAL A 98 7.95 -20.80 -8.97
N SER A 99 8.53 -20.88 -10.18
CA SER A 99 7.81 -20.65 -11.44
C SER A 99 6.62 -21.61 -11.57
N ARG A 100 6.84 -22.92 -11.37
CA ARG A 100 5.76 -23.91 -11.42
C ARG A 100 4.64 -23.67 -10.41
N LEU A 101 4.94 -23.11 -9.24
CA LEU A 101 3.91 -22.74 -8.28
C LEU A 101 3.09 -21.55 -8.81
N VAL A 102 3.75 -20.51 -9.31
CA VAL A 102 3.05 -19.34 -9.89
C VAL A 102 2.14 -19.76 -11.03
N ASP A 103 2.61 -20.66 -11.92
CA ASP A 103 1.81 -21.21 -13.02
C ASP A 103 0.59 -21.98 -12.51
N ALA A 104 0.76 -22.82 -11.49
CA ALA A 104 -0.35 -23.58 -10.91
C ALA A 104 -1.39 -22.69 -10.23
N LEU A 105 -0.96 -21.63 -9.54
CA LEU A 105 -1.84 -20.64 -8.93
C LEU A 105 -2.56 -19.81 -10.01
N ALA A 106 -1.84 -19.37 -11.03
CA ALA A 106 -2.40 -18.63 -12.16
C ALA A 106 -3.45 -19.44 -12.91
N ALA A 107 -3.18 -20.72 -13.19
CA ALA A 107 -4.12 -21.64 -13.82
C ALA A 107 -5.41 -21.85 -12.98
N SER A 108 -5.33 -21.72 -11.67
CA SER A 108 -6.48 -21.80 -10.76
C SER A 108 -7.24 -20.48 -10.62
N GLY A 109 -6.70 -19.39 -11.14
CA GLY A 109 -7.34 -18.07 -11.27
C GLY A 109 -8.00 -17.56 -9.99
N PRO A 110 -9.33 -17.29 -10.03
CA PRO A 110 -10.04 -16.68 -8.89
C PRO A 110 -9.95 -17.49 -7.59
N LYS A 111 -9.84 -18.83 -7.65
CA LYS A 111 -9.74 -19.70 -6.48
C LYS A 111 -8.45 -19.45 -5.70
N ALA A 112 -7.30 -19.36 -6.42
CA ALA A 112 -6.01 -19.09 -5.79
C ALA A 112 -5.95 -17.67 -5.21
N LEU A 113 -6.44 -16.68 -5.97
CA LEU A 113 -6.51 -15.29 -5.49
C LEU A 113 -7.39 -15.17 -4.23
N ALA A 114 -8.55 -15.82 -4.19
CA ALA A 114 -9.43 -15.82 -3.02
C ALA A 114 -8.76 -16.46 -1.80
N ALA A 115 -8.02 -17.57 -1.98
CA ALA A 115 -7.28 -18.23 -0.91
C ALA A 115 -6.21 -17.34 -0.30
N ILE A 116 -5.37 -16.71 -1.13
CA ILE A 116 -4.31 -15.78 -0.69
C ILE A 116 -4.93 -14.57 0.03
N ARG A 117 -5.94 -13.94 -0.57
CA ARG A 117 -6.63 -12.76 -0.03
C ARG A 117 -7.35 -13.08 1.28
N GLY A 118 -7.95 -14.26 1.40
CA GLY A 118 -8.60 -14.72 2.62
C GLY A 118 -7.62 -14.85 3.79
N ALA A 119 -6.47 -15.47 3.56
CA ALA A 119 -5.41 -15.58 4.56
C ALA A 119 -4.87 -14.19 4.98
N ARG A 120 -4.61 -13.30 4.02
CA ARG A 120 -4.17 -11.92 4.29
C ARG A 120 -5.19 -11.16 5.16
N SER A 121 -6.49 -11.28 4.86
CA SER A 121 -7.56 -10.64 5.62
C SER A 121 -7.61 -11.10 7.07
N GLN A 122 -7.53 -12.42 7.29
CA GLN A 122 -7.51 -13.02 8.63
C GLN A 122 -6.31 -12.54 9.44
N VAL A 123 -5.14 -12.54 8.83
CA VAL A 123 -3.90 -12.09 9.49
C VAL A 123 -3.91 -10.60 9.77
N ARG A 124 -4.44 -9.77 8.87
CA ARG A 124 -4.60 -8.32 9.09
C ARG A 124 -5.45 -8.02 10.32
N GLU A 125 -6.58 -8.71 10.50
CA GLU A 125 -7.43 -8.55 11.67
C GLU A 125 -6.65 -8.84 12.97
N ARG A 126 -5.84 -9.92 12.98
CA ARG A 126 -4.95 -10.24 14.09
C ARG A 126 -3.88 -9.17 14.31
N VAL A 127 -3.20 -8.75 13.25
CA VAL A 127 -2.12 -7.74 13.34
C VAL A 127 -2.67 -6.42 13.89
N TRP A 128 -3.85 -5.98 13.46
CA TRP A 128 -4.48 -4.78 13.99
C TRP A 128 -4.86 -4.93 15.47
N GLY A 129 -5.30 -6.12 15.88
CA GLY A 129 -5.51 -6.43 17.30
C GLY A 129 -4.22 -6.36 18.12
N LEU A 130 -3.10 -6.92 17.61
CA LEU A 130 -1.79 -6.85 18.25
C LEU A 130 -1.23 -5.42 18.32
N ALA A 131 -1.53 -4.60 17.33
CA ALA A 131 -1.10 -3.20 17.26
C ALA A 131 -1.85 -2.29 18.24
N GLY A 132 -3.07 -2.67 18.67
CA GLY A 132 -3.88 -1.90 19.62
C GLY A 132 -4.07 -0.45 19.19
N GLU A 133 -3.69 0.50 20.02
CA GLU A 133 -3.74 1.95 19.75
C GLU A 133 -2.93 2.38 18.51
N SER A 134 -2.02 1.54 18.08
CA SER A 134 -1.20 1.75 16.88
C SER A 134 -1.88 1.29 15.59
N SER A 135 -3.03 0.63 15.68
CA SER A 135 -3.83 0.19 14.55
C SER A 135 -4.38 1.38 13.76
N PRO A 136 -4.51 1.25 12.43
CA PRO A 136 -5.17 2.29 11.61
C PRO A 136 -6.65 2.48 11.91
N ALA A 137 -7.27 1.55 12.65
CA ALA A 137 -8.66 1.59 13.08
C ALA A 137 -8.83 1.75 14.61
N ALA A 138 -7.81 2.24 15.31
CA ALA A 138 -7.82 2.37 16.77
C ALA A 138 -8.95 3.26 17.30
N ASP A 139 -9.36 4.27 16.53
CA ASP A 139 -10.48 5.16 16.84
C ASP A 139 -11.84 4.64 16.34
N GLY A 140 -11.90 3.39 15.88
CA GLY A 140 -13.11 2.78 15.31
C GLY A 140 -13.42 3.20 13.88
N HIS A 141 -12.56 3.98 13.23
CA HIS A 141 -12.71 4.44 11.85
C HIS A 141 -11.57 3.95 10.98
N VAL A 142 -11.85 3.75 9.70
CA VAL A 142 -10.82 3.40 8.71
C VAL A 142 -11.03 4.19 7.42
N ILE A 143 -9.92 4.57 6.80
CA ILE A 143 -9.92 5.26 5.52
C ILE A 143 -9.26 4.38 4.48
N VAL A 144 -9.93 4.18 3.35
CA VAL A 144 -9.43 3.45 2.19
C VAL A 144 -9.34 4.41 1.01
N ASP A 145 -8.13 4.59 0.52
CA ASP A 145 -7.83 5.37 -0.69
C ASP A 145 -7.77 4.44 -1.90
N ILE A 146 -8.46 4.81 -2.99
CA ILE A 146 -8.41 4.11 -4.29
C ILE A 146 -7.81 5.05 -5.31
N ASP A 147 -6.85 4.56 -6.10
CA ASP A 147 -6.19 5.34 -7.14
C ASP A 147 -5.67 4.45 -8.27
N GLY A 148 -5.53 5.01 -9.47
CA GLY A 148 -4.94 4.34 -10.63
C GLY A 148 -3.44 4.51 -10.70
N VAL A 149 -2.74 3.47 -11.15
CA VAL A 149 -1.29 3.53 -11.38
C VAL A 149 -0.93 3.00 -12.76
N LEU A 150 -0.07 3.69 -13.49
CA LEU A 150 0.46 3.16 -14.74
C LEU A 150 1.70 2.30 -14.45
N VAL A 151 1.70 1.07 -14.97
CA VAL A 151 2.84 0.17 -14.94
C VAL A 151 3.30 -0.07 -16.38
N LEU A 152 4.52 0.39 -16.70
CA LEU A 152 5.07 0.28 -18.05
C LEU A 152 5.45 -1.16 -18.35
N ALA A 153 5.21 -1.59 -19.57
CA ALA A 153 5.73 -2.83 -20.13
C ALA A 153 6.82 -2.51 -21.15
N HIS A 154 7.94 -3.18 -21.03
CA HIS A 154 9.10 -3.03 -21.93
C HIS A 154 9.17 -4.15 -22.99
N SER A 155 8.20 -5.04 -22.97
CA SER A 155 8.03 -6.16 -23.92
C SER A 155 6.54 -6.43 -24.10
N GLU A 156 6.20 -7.19 -25.13
CA GLU A 156 4.85 -7.69 -25.33
C GLU A 156 4.45 -8.60 -24.16
N LYS A 157 3.38 -8.22 -23.49
CA LYS A 157 2.77 -8.97 -22.40
C LYS A 157 1.27 -8.99 -22.62
N GLN A 158 0.63 -10.04 -22.19
CA GLN A 158 -0.82 -10.17 -22.31
C GLN A 158 -1.53 -8.98 -21.66
N ASP A 159 -2.48 -8.36 -22.36
CA ASP A 159 -3.26 -7.19 -21.96
C ASP A 159 -2.44 -5.89 -21.75
N ALA A 160 -1.15 -5.86 -22.09
CA ALA A 160 -0.41 -4.63 -22.21
C ALA A 160 -0.89 -3.86 -23.46
N THR A 161 -1.27 -2.60 -23.27
CA THR A 161 -1.81 -1.74 -24.35
C THR A 161 -1.32 -0.31 -24.21
N ALA A 162 -1.57 0.51 -25.25
CA ALA A 162 -1.28 1.94 -25.21
C ALA A 162 -2.08 2.62 -24.08
N THR A 163 -1.42 3.46 -23.30
CA THR A 163 -2.03 4.19 -22.19
C THR A 163 -2.40 5.61 -22.61
N TRP A 164 -3.24 6.28 -21.82
CA TRP A 164 -3.61 7.67 -22.05
C TRP A 164 -2.43 8.66 -21.98
N LYS A 165 -1.31 8.26 -21.33
CA LYS A 165 -0.05 9.05 -21.31
C LYS A 165 0.85 8.76 -22.51
N LYS A 166 0.36 8.11 -23.55
CA LYS A 166 1.15 7.72 -24.74
C LYS A 166 2.35 6.82 -24.40
N THR A 167 2.19 5.99 -23.37
CA THR A 167 3.11 4.91 -22.99
C THR A 167 2.45 3.56 -23.27
N PHE A 168 3.17 2.44 -23.11
CA PHE A 168 2.67 1.10 -23.30
C PHE A 168 2.75 0.32 -21.99
N GLY A 169 1.70 -0.42 -21.61
CA GLY A 169 1.69 -1.21 -20.38
C GLY A 169 0.30 -1.49 -19.84
N HIS A 170 0.19 -1.47 -18.50
CA HIS A 170 -1.03 -1.75 -17.76
C HIS A 170 -1.46 -0.56 -16.92
N HIS A 171 -2.74 -0.51 -16.54
CA HIS A 171 -3.31 0.54 -15.69
C HIS A 171 -4.07 -0.06 -14.50
N PRO A 172 -3.38 -0.76 -13.56
CA PRO A 172 -4.06 -1.31 -12.38
C PRO A 172 -4.69 -0.22 -11.53
N LEU A 173 -5.81 -0.59 -10.89
CA LEU A 173 -6.47 0.18 -9.85
C LEU A 173 -6.09 -0.43 -8.51
N VAL A 174 -5.56 0.38 -7.59
CA VAL A 174 -5.05 -0.07 -6.30
C VAL A 174 -5.78 0.61 -5.16
N ALA A 175 -5.88 -0.07 -4.02
CA ALA A 175 -6.45 0.49 -2.81
C ALA A 175 -5.53 0.29 -1.61
N PHE A 176 -5.45 1.32 -0.76
CA PHE A 176 -4.64 1.32 0.45
C PHE A 176 -5.43 1.80 1.66
N VAL A 177 -5.20 1.21 2.82
CA VAL A 177 -5.60 1.79 4.11
C VAL A 177 -4.66 2.94 4.45
N ASP A 178 -5.24 4.09 4.79
CA ASP A 178 -4.48 5.26 5.26
C ASP A 178 -4.13 5.10 6.74
N HIS A 179 -2.86 4.92 7.06
CA HIS A 179 -2.35 4.89 8.43
C HIS A 179 -2.13 6.30 9.03
N GLY A 180 -2.69 7.31 8.41
CA GLY A 180 -2.51 8.69 8.85
C GLY A 180 -1.06 9.17 8.75
N GLN A 181 -0.67 10.00 9.72
CA GLN A 181 0.72 10.44 9.85
C GLN A 181 1.63 9.43 10.56
N ALA A 182 1.05 8.38 11.14
CA ALA A 182 1.77 7.45 12.02
C ALA A 182 2.35 6.22 11.29
N GLY A 183 2.06 6.03 10.01
CA GLY A 183 2.50 4.83 9.30
C GLY A 183 2.55 4.99 7.79
N SER A 184 3.06 3.95 7.12
CA SER A 184 3.26 3.91 5.67
C SER A 184 2.00 3.57 4.86
N GLY A 185 0.92 3.10 5.51
CA GLY A 185 -0.24 2.51 4.85
C GLY A 185 -0.01 1.07 4.39
N GLU A 186 -1.08 0.34 4.14
CA GLU A 186 -1.03 -1.05 3.70
C GLU A 186 -1.98 -1.32 2.53
N PRO A 187 -1.62 -2.20 1.56
CA PRO A 187 -2.46 -2.49 0.41
C PRO A 187 -3.64 -3.37 0.79
N VAL A 188 -4.82 -3.06 0.28
CA VAL A 188 -6.03 -3.85 0.50
C VAL A 188 -6.68 -4.33 -0.79
N ALA A 189 -6.32 -3.76 -1.94
CA ALA A 189 -6.72 -4.29 -3.24
C ALA A 189 -5.72 -3.91 -4.33
N ALA A 190 -5.61 -4.76 -5.35
CA ALA A 190 -4.97 -4.46 -6.61
C ALA A 190 -5.76 -5.19 -7.73
N LEU A 191 -6.36 -4.42 -8.62
CA LEU A 191 -7.09 -4.91 -9.80
C LEU A 191 -6.25 -4.64 -11.04
N LEU A 192 -5.72 -5.70 -11.66
CA LEU A 192 -4.96 -5.58 -12.90
C LEU A 192 -5.89 -5.28 -14.06
N ARG A 193 -5.61 -4.20 -14.80
CA ARG A 193 -6.37 -3.75 -15.95
C ARG A 193 -5.44 -3.49 -17.15
N PRO A 194 -5.93 -3.60 -18.39
CA PRO A 194 -5.15 -3.21 -19.57
C PRO A 194 -4.80 -1.72 -19.53
N GLY A 195 -3.76 -1.33 -20.28
CA GLY A 195 -3.26 0.05 -20.29
C GLY A 195 -4.27 1.09 -20.76
N ASN A 196 -5.18 0.69 -21.65
CA ASN A 196 -6.27 1.53 -22.17
C ASN A 196 -7.55 1.51 -21.33
N ALA A 197 -7.53 0.87 -20.16
CA ALA A 197 -8.68 0.88 -19.25
C ALA A 197 -9.08 2.31 -18.90
N GLY A 198 -10.37 2.62 -19.03
CA GLY A 198 -10.93 3.93 -18.72
C GLY A 198 -10.69 4.30 -17.23
N SER A 199 -10.31 5.56 -17.00
CA SER A 199 -10.14 6.04 -15.63
C SER A 199 -11.44 6.06 -14.84
N ASN A 200 -12.57 6.37 -15.48
CA ASN A 200 -13.88 6.54 -14.83
C ASN A 200 -14.77 5.28 -14.93
N THR A 201 -14.21 4.08 -15.01
CA THR A 201 -14.98 2.84 -15.08
C THR A 201 -15.56 2.53 -13.70
N ALA A 202 -16.86 2.75 -13.51
CA ALA A 202 -17.55 2.51 -12.24
C ALA A 202 -17.44 1.04 -11.78
N ALA A 203 -17.53 0.08 -12.70
CA ALA A 203 -17.41 -1.34 -12.40
C ALA A 203 -16.07 -1.68 -11.76
N ASP A 204 -14.97 -1.14 -12.27
CA ASP A 204 -13.62 -1.37 -11.73
C ASP A 204 -13.45 -0.76 -10.33
N HIS A 205 -14.01 0.45 -10.10
CA HIS A 205 -14.01 1.09 -8.78
C HIS A 205 -14.83 0.27 -7.77
N ILE A 206 -15.99 -0.26 -8.20
CA ILE A 206 -16.84 -1.12 -7.37
C ILE A 206 -16.10 -2.41 -7.01
N GLU A 207 -15.49 -3.09 -8.01
CA GLU A 207 -14.73 -4.32 -7.78
C GLU A 207 -13.54 -4.06 -6.84
N THR A 208 -12.76 -3.02 -7.08
CA THR A 208 -11.64 -2.64 -6.23
C THR A 208 -12.08 -2.34 -4.80
N ALA A 209 -13.19 -1.61 -4.63
CA ALA A 209 -13.76 -1.33 -3.31
C ALA A 209 -14.26 -2.61 -2.62
N GLN A 210 -14.88 -3.55 -3.35
CA GLN A 210 -15.30 -4.85 -2.81
C GLN A 210 -14.09 -5.66 -2.32
N LEU A 211 -13.03 -5.74 -3.12
CA LEU A 211 -11.79 -6.41 -2.75
C LEU A 211 -11.15 -5.76 -1.51
N ALA A 212 -11.12 -4.44 -1.47
CA ALA A 212 -10.56 -3.68 -0.33
C ALA A 212 -11.38 -3.94 0.95
N LEU A 213 -12.70 -3.82 0.89
CA LEU A 213 -13.58 -4.09 2.04
C LEU A 213 -13.45 -5.52 2.55
N ALA A 214 -13.26 -6.50 1.65
CA ALA A 214 -13.05 -7.89 2.04
C ALA A 214 -11.75 -8.10 2.86
N GLN A 215 -10.78 -7.20 2.73
CA GLN A 215 -9.54 -7.22 3.51
C GLN A 215 -9.68 -6.63 4.91
N LEU A 216 -10.70 -5.84 5.19
CA LEU A 216 -10.90 -5.20 6.48
C LEU A 216 -11.51 -6.19 7.51
N PRO A 217 -11.36 -5.93 8.81
CA PRO A 217 -12.14 -6.61 9.85
C PRO A 217 -13.64 -6.55 9.57
N LYS A 218 -14.37 -7.60 9.93
CA LYS A 218 -15.79 -7.75 9.54
C LYS A 218 -16.66 -6.54 9.89
N HIS A 219 -16.47 -5.94 11.07
CA HIS A 219 -17.26 -4.80 11.55
C HIS A 219 -17.00 -3.51 10.74
N LEU A 220 -15.86 -3.41 10.04
CA LEU A 220 -15.49 -2.26 9.19
C LEU A 220 -15.88 -2.42 7.71
N ARG A 221 -16.46 -3.55 7.32
CA ARG A 221 -16.84 -3.80 5.91
C ARG A 221 -18.08 -3.05 5.44
N ARG A 222 -18.80 -2.40 6.36
CA ARG A 222 -20.02 -1.60 6.11
C ARG A 222 -20.14 -0.54 7.20
N GLY A 223 -21.01 0.45 6.92
CA GLY A 223 -21.30 1.52 7.88
C GLY A 223 -20.40 2.75 7.71
N ARG A 224 -20.75 3.78 8.46
CA ARG A 224 -20.14 5.12 8.32
C ARG A 224 -18.72 5.22 8.85
N GLN A 225 -18.28 4.26 9.64
CA GLN A 225 -16.90 4.19 10.15
C GLN A 225 -15.86 3.91 9.05
N THR A 226 -16.27 3.41 7.89
CA THR A 226 -15.37 3.20 6.75
C THR A 226 -15.58 4.28 5.71
N LEU A 227 -14.52 5.06 5.48
CA LEU A 227 -14.47 6.12 4.49
C LEU A 227 -13.72 5.67 3.24
N ILE A 228 -14.38 5.72 2.09
CA ILE A 228 -13.73 5.52 0.79
C ILE A 228 -13.35 6.87 0.20
N ARG A 229 -12.07 7.05 -0.17
CA ARG A 229 -11.60 8.25 -0.88
C ARG A 229 -11.07 7.87 -2.26
N THR A 230 -11.43 8.69 -3.25
CA THR A 230 -10.89 8.58 -4.62
C THR A 230 -10.60 9.97 -5.17
N ASP A 231 -9.85 10.03 -6.25
CA ASP A 231 -9.78 11.21 -7.11
C ASP A 231 -11.06 11.37 -7.94
N SER A 232 -11.04 12.26 -8.93
CA SER A 232 -12.19 12.50 -9.81
C SER A 232 -12.55 11.31 -10.72
N ALA A 233 -11.67 10.33 -10.86
CA ALA A 233 -11.94 9.12 -11.62
C ALA A 233 -13.06 8.28 -10.98
N GLY A 234 -13.18 8.30 -9.65
CA GLY A 234 -14.28 7.65 -8.92
C GLY A 234 -15.60 8.44 -8.93
N GLY A 235 -15.62 9.65 -9.45
CA GLY A 235 -16.78 10.56 -9.46
C GLY A 235 -17.88 10.16 -10.44
N THR A 236 -18.43 8.96 -10.32
CA THR A 236 -19.49 8.43 -11.19
C THR A 236 -20.76 8.11 -10.41
N HIS A 237 -21.92 8.30 -11.05
CA HIS A 237 -23.22 8.00 -10.44
C HIS A 237 -23.27 6.56 -9.90
N ALA A 238 -22.91 5.58 -10.72
CA ALA A 238 -22.98 4.18 -10.35
C ALA A 238 -22.11 3.81 -9.15
N PHE A 239 -20.92 4.43 -9.02
CA PHE A 239 -20.05 4.17 -7.87
C PHE A 239 -20.58 4.83 -6.60
N LEU A 240 -21.03 6.09 -6.65
CA LEU A 240 -21.58 6.79 -5.49
C LEU A 240 -22.88 6.13 -5.01
N ASP A 241 -23.76 5.70 -5.92
CA ASP A 241 -24.94 4.91 -5.62
C ASP A 241 -24.58 3.60 -4.93
N TRP A 242 -23.56 2.92 -5.45
CA TRP A 242 -23.08 1.67 -4.86
C TRP A 242 -22.56 1.89 -3.43
N LEU A 243 -21.81 2.97 -3.14
CA LEU A 243 -21.33 3.30 -1.80
C LEU A 243 -22.47 3.62 -0.82
N SER A 244 -23.55 4.23 -1.32
CA SER A 244 -24.68 4.72 -0.54
C SER A 244 -25.79 3.69 -0.32
N ARG A 245 -25.76 2.54 -1.00
CA ARG A 245 -26.81 1.52 -0.96
C ARG A 245 -27.19 1.10 0.45
N ARG A 246 -28.51 0.83 0.63
CA ARG A 246 -29.05 0.24 1.87
C ARG A 246 -28.30 -1.03 2.24
N GLY A 247 -27.89 -1.14 3.51
CA GLY A 247 -27.11 -2.26 4.02
C GLY A 247 -25.59 -2.11 3.84
N ARG A 248 -25.12 -1.11 3.08
CA ARG A 248 -23.70 -0.77 2.97
C ARG A 248 -23.36 0.51 3.74
N TRP A 249 -24.00 1.62 3.40
CA TRP A 249 -23.90 2.93 4.06
C TRP A 249 -22.47 3.39 4.35
N LEU A 250 -21.57 3.21 3.41
CA LEU A 250 -20.19 3.67 3.56
C LEU A 250 -20.12 5.20 3.56
N SER A 251 -19.18 5.74 4.29
CA SER A 251 -18.77 7.13 4.10
C SER A 251 -17.93 7.25 2.84
N TYR A 252 -18.03 8.39 2.15
CA TYR A 252 -17.18 8.67 1.00
C TYR A 252 -16.73 10.12 0.95
N SER A 253 -15.60 10.33 0.26
CA SER A 253 -15.04 11.61 -0.12
C SER A 253 -14.39 11.45 -1.48
N VAL A 254 -15.13 11.75 -2.54
CA VAL A 254 -14.81 11.41 -3.93
C VAL A 254 -14.61 12.68 -4.73
N GLY A 255 -13.46 12.82 -5.40
CA GLY A 255 -13.22 13.93 -6.30
C GLY A 255 -14.28 13.98 -7.42
N MET A 256 -14.63 15.19 -7.84
CA MET A 256 -15.59 15.41 -8.92
C MET A 256 -14.93 16.18 -10.05
N THR A 257 -15.24 15.83 -11.27
CA THR A 257 -14.85 16.62 -12.44
C THR A 257 -15.54 17.96 -12.41
N LEU A 258 -14.81 19.03 -12.64
CA LEU A 258 -15.38 20.38 -12.75
C LEU A 258 -16.10 20.49 -14.10
N THR A 259 -17.43 20.26 -14.08
CA THR A 259 -18.31 20.49 -15.23
C THR A 259 -18.67 21.98 -15.33
N ASP A 260 -19.18 22.41 -16.47
CA ASP A 260 -19.66 23.78 -16.65
C ASP A 260 -20.73 24.15 -15.63
N THR A 261 -21.62 23.21 -15.28
CA THR A 261 -22.63 23.40 -14.24
C THR A 261 -22.00 23.72 -12.88
N ILE A 262 -20.98 22.96 -12.47
CA ILE A 262 -20.24 23.21 -11.21
C ILE A 262 -19.50 24.54 -11.30
N HIS A 263 -18.87 24.84 -12.43
CA HIS A 263 -18.14 26.08 -12.63
C HIS A 263 -19.08 27.28 -12.53
N GLN A 264 -20.25 27.26 -13.18
CA GLN A 264 -21.27 28.29 -13.09
C GLN A 264 -21.82 28.45 -11.65
N ALA A 265 -21.96 27.37 -10.90
CA ALA A 265 -22.33 27.44 -9.50
C ALA A 265 -21.25 28.16 -8.67
N VAL A 266 -19.97 27.85 -8.91
CA VAL A 266 -18.83 28.50 -8.22
C VAL A 266 -18.80 30.01 -8.45
N LEU A 267 -19.10 30.48 -9.67
CA LEU A 267 -19.14 31.91 -10.00
C LEU A 267 -20.20 32.68 -9.21
N LYS A 268 -21.27 32.01 -8.78
CA LYS A 268 -22.39 32.60 -8.02
C LYS A 268 -22.15 32.62 -6.52
N ILE A 269 -21.08 32.03 -6.00
CA ILE A 269 -20.80 31.98 -4.56
C ILE A 269 -20.44 33.38 -4.06
N PRO A 270 -21.18 33.95 -3.11
CA PRO A 270 -20.86 35.26 -2.55
C PRO A 270 -19.52 35.19 -1.78
N LYS A 271 -18.75 36.28 -1.81
CA LYS A 271 -17.42 36.34 -1.16
C LYS A 271 -17.45 35.90 0.32
N LYS A 272 -18.52 36.27 1.05
CA LYS A 272 -18.70 35.91 2.47
C LYS A 272 -18.96 34.42 2.75
N ALA A 273 -19.29 33.62 1.73
CA ALA A 273 -19.53 32.18 1.89
C ALA A 273 -18.25 31.35 1.76
N TRP A 274 -17.14 31.96 1.38
CA TRP A 274 -15.85 31.32 1.34
C TRP A 274 -15.19 31.39 2.72
N THR A 275 -14.86 30.23 3.29
CA THR A 275 -14.09 30.11 4.54
C THR A 275 -12.65 29.69 4.25
N PRO A 276 -11.66 30.10 5.06
CA PRO A 276 -10.28 29.65 4.88
C PRO A 276 -10.18 28.12 4.90
N ALA A 277 -9.35 27.54 4.02
CA ALA A 277 -8.97 26.13 4.09
C ALA A 277 -7.90 25.94 5.18
N TYR A 278 -7.71 24.68 5.65
CA TYR A 278 -6.66 24.35 6.61
C TYR A 278 -5.42 23.80 5.93
N ASP A 279 -4.26 24.05 6.52
CA ASP A 279 -3.02 23.36 6.18
C ASP A 279 -2.98 21.92 6.76
N ALA A 280 -1.84 21.22 6.61
CA ALA A 280 -1.70 19.86 7.13
C ALA A 280 -1.71 19.80 8.67
N GLY A 281 -1.37 20.90 9.34
CA GLY A 281 -1.35 21.06 10.80
C GLY A 281 -2.69 21.49 11.40
N GLY A 282 -3.70 21.83 10.56
CA GLY A 282 -5.02 22.27 11.01
C GLY A 282 -5.13 23.79 11.24
N THR A 283 -4.11 24.56 10.84
CA THR A 283 -4.13 26.04 10.84
C THR A 283 -4.59 26.59 9.50
N GLU A 284 -4.96 27.85 9.43
CA GLU A 284 -5.40 28.49 8.18
C GLU A 284 -4.32 28.41 7.10
N ARG A 285 -4.73 27.94 5.91
CA ARG A 285 -3.88 27.88 4.73
C ARG A 285 -3.98 29.15 3.91
N VAL A 286 -2.89 29.90 3.86
CA VAL A 286 -2.83 31.15 3.10
C VAL A 286 -3.09 30.91 1.61
N GLY A 287 -4.04 31.67 1.04
CA GLY A 287 -4.37 31.60 -0.38
C GLY A 287 -5.23 30.40 -0.79
N ALA A 288 -5.97 29.80 0.17
CA ALA A 288 -6.90 28.71 -0.09
C ALA A 288 -8.20 28.89 0.70
N TRP A 289 -9.33 28.65 0.02
CA TRP A 289 -10.67 28.79 0.59
C TRP A 289 -11.56 27.65 0.17
N VAL A 290 -12.57 27.36 0.98
CA VAL A 290 -13.57 26.31 0.75
C VAL A 290 -14.97 26.89 0.84
N ALA A 291 -15.87 26.33 0.06
CA ALA A 291 -17.30 26.64 0.11
C ALA A 291 -18.13 25.39 -0.23
N GLU A 292 -19.36 25.35 0.23
CA GLU A 292 -20.33 24.32 -0.14
C GLU A 292 -21.25 24.84 -1.25
N ILE A 293 -21.52 23.97 -2.25
CA ILE A 293 -22.40 24.28 -3.38
C ILE A 293 -23.54 23.27 -3.53
N THR A 294 -23.86 22.51 -2.49
CA THR A 294 -24.82 21.40 -2.55
C THR A 294 -26.16 21.79 -3.16
N ASP A 295 -26.68 22.96 -2.82
CA ASP A 295 -28.02 23.44 -3.24
C ASP A 295 -27.98 24.25 -4.55
N MET A 296 -26.85 24.36 -5.21
CA MET A 296 -26.69 25.19 -6.41
C MET A 296 -26.86 24.42 -7.73
N PRO A 297 -26.19 23.26 -7.96
CA PRO A 297 -26.46 22.40 -9.10
C PRO A 297 -27.63 21.45 -8.82
N ASP A 298 -28.28 20.97 -9.86
CA ASP A 298 -29.25 19.89 -9.72
C ASP A 298 -28.55 18.57 -9.36
N LEU A 299 -28.80 18.07 -8.15
CA LEU A 299 -28.31 16.80 -7.63
C LEU A 299 -29.39 15.72 -7.54
N SER A 300 -30.54 15.89 -8.16
CA SER A 300 -31.68 14.96 -8.08
C SER A 300 -31.36 13.54 -8.54
N THR A 301 -30.41 13.39 -9.48
CA THR A 301 -29.93 12.10 -10.01
C THR A 301 -28.81 11.48 -9.16
N TRP A 302 -28.31 12.16 -8.15
CA TRP A 302 -27.24 11.71 -7.27
C TRP A 302 -27.80 11.13 -5.96
N PRO A 303 -27.01 10.36 -5.20
CA PRO A 303 -27.47 9.78 -3.93
C PRO A 303 -27.97 10.85 -2.95
N LYS A 304 -29.10 10.61 -2.31
CA LYS A 304 -29.67 11.52 -1.30
C LYS A 304 -28.66 11.81 -0.17
N GLY A 305 -28.54 13.09 0.17
CA GLY A 305 -27.62 13.56 1.20
C GLY A 305 -26.18 13.66 0.75
N MET A 306 -25.91 13.60 -0.56
CA MET A 306 -24.63 13.99 -1.14
C MET A 306 -24.43 15.49 -0.99
N ARG A 307 -23.26 15.88 -0.55
CA ARG A 307 -22.80 17.27 -0.45
C ARG A 307 -21.71 17.52 -1.48
N LEU A 308 -21.70 18.69 -2.09
CA LEU A 308 -20.62 19.15 -2.97
C LEU A 308 -19.85 20.28 -2.31
N ILE A 309 -18.54 20.08 -2.17
CA ILE A 309 -17.63 21.04 -1.57
C ILE A 309 -16.59 21.42 -2.62
N VAL A 310 -16.36 22.72 -2.76
CA VAL A 310 -15.37 23.27 -3.68
C VAL A 310 -14.26 23.95 -2.89
N ARG A 311 -13.04 23.82 -3.39
CA ARG A 311 -11.88 24.57 -2.92
C ARG A 311 -11.35 25.42 -4.07
N LYS A 312 -11.01 26.67 -3.77
CA LYS A 312 -10.15 27.50 -4.61
C LYS A 312 -8.85 27.77 -3.90
N GLU A 313 -7.74 27.65 -4.62
CA GLU A 313 -6.43 27.88 -4.02
C GLU A 313 -5.45 28.50 -5.02
N ARG A 314 -4.49 29.24 -4.50
CA ARG A 314 -3.37 29.74 -5.29
C ARG A 314 -2.61 28.52 -5.83
N PRO A 315 -2.40 28.42 -7.16
CA PRO A 315 -1.63 27.34 -7.74
C PRO A 315 -0.20 27.32 -7.20
N HIS A 316 0.43 26.15 -7.19
CA HIS A 316 1.85 26.05 -6.85
C HIS A 316 2.67 26.89 -7.83
N PRO A 317 3.73 27.59 -7.38
CA PRO A 317 4.66 28.30 -8.27
C PRO A 317 5.12 27.41 -9.43
N GLY A 318 5.00 27.89 -10.67
CA GLY A 318 5.31 27.14 -11.88
C GLY A 318 4.20 26.21 -12.40
N ALA A 319 3.04 26.12 -11.72
CA ALA A 319 1.90 25.37 -12.24
C ALA A 319 1.24 26.13 -13.39
N GLN A 320 0.98 25.43 -14.51
CA GLN A 320 0.20 25.99 -15.61
C GLN A 320 -1.26 26.22 -15.19
N LEU A 321 -1.83 27.36 -15.56
CA LEU A 321 -3.25 27.65 -15.40
C LEU A 321 -4.06 26.68 -16.25
N ARG A 322 -5.20 26.25 -15.69
CA ARG A 322 -6.16 25.37 -16.38
C ARG A 322 -7.36 26.18 -16.83
N PHE A 323 -8.07 25.67 -17.82
CA PHE A 323 -9.31 26.25 -18.34
C PHE A 323 -10.37 26.49 -17.26
N THR A 324 -10.33 25.67 -16.20
CA THR A 324 -11.24 25.73 -15.05
C THR A 324 -10.77 26.62 -13.92
N ASP A 325 -9.61 27.28 -14.03
CA ASP A 325 -9.09 28.16 -13.01
C ASP A 325 -9.84 29.49 -13.04
N LEU A 326 -10.18 30.03 -11.87
CA LEU A 326 -10.95 31.27 -11.70
C LEU A 326 -10.10 32.34 -11.01
N ASP A 327 -9.98 33.51 -11.60
CA ASP A 327 -9.19 34.65 -11.06
C ASP A 327 -7.75 34.25 -10.67
N GLY A 328 -7.12 33.39 -11.47
CA GLY A 328 -5.79 32.86 -11.19
C GLY A 328 -5.73 31.82 -10.06
N LEU A 329 -6.88 31.38 -9.54
CA LEU A 329 -6.98 30.36 -8.50
C LEU A 329 -7.45 29.04 -9.08
N ARG A 330 -6.79 27.95 -8.66
CA ARG A 330 -7.17 26.58 -9.04
C ARG A 330 -8.41 26.13 -8.30
N LEU A 331 -9.38 25.63 -9.04
CA LEU A 331 -10.59 25.03 -8.49
C LEU A 331 -10.44 23.50 -8.39
N THR A 332 -10.99 22.95 -7.32
CA THR A 332 -11.22 21.50 -7.14
C THR A 332 -12.58 21.29 -6.49
N CYS A 333 -13.26 20.19 -6.87
CA CYS A 333 -14.55 19.83 -6.30
C CYS A 333 -14.50 18.39 -5.81
N PHE A 334 -15.20 18.10 -4.70
CA PHE A 334 -15.40 16.74 -4.23
C PHE A 334 -16.80 16.56 -3.64
N ALA A 335 -17.30 15.34 -3.75
CA ALA A 335 -18.56 14.91 -3.16
C ALA A 335 -18.31 14.15 -1.84
N THR A 336 -19.16 14.36 -0.85
CA THR A 336 -19.17 13.59 0.40
C THR A 336 -20.59 13.37 0.90
N ASN A 337 -20.82 12.30 1.65
CA ASN A 337 -22.07 12.06 2.37
C ASN A 337 -21.92 12.21 3.89
N THR A 338 -20.82 12.81 4.35
CA THR A 338 -20.61 13.12 5.77
C THR A 338 -21.56 14.25 6.18
N LYS A 339 -22.42 13.96 7.14
CA LYS A 339 -23.33 14.96 7.71
C LYS A 339 -22.57 15.87 8.68
N GLY A 340 -22.74 17.19 8.55
CA GLY A 340 -22.09 18.16 9.44
C GLY A 340 -20.57 18.25 9.23
N GLY A 341 -19.89 18.80 10.24
CA GLY A 341 -18.44 19.07 10.21
C GLY A 341 -18.10 20.40 9.53
N GLN A 342 -16.97 21.00 9.91
CA GLN A 342 -16.49 22.23 9.27
C GLN A 342 -16.01 21.91 7.85
N LEU A 343 -16.28 22.82 6.91
CA LEU A 343 -15.90 22.62 5.50
C LEU A 343 -14.38 22.45 5.34
N ALA A 344 -13.60 23.21 6.12
CA ALA A 344 -12.15 23.13 6.10
C ALA A 344 -11.62 21.76 6.54
N ASP A 345 -12.26 21.11 7.54
CA ASP A 345 -11.90 19.76 7.98
C ASP A 345 -12.25 18.71 6.93
N LEU A 346 -13.43 18.83 6.30
CA LEU A 346 -13.85 17.91 5.23
C LEU A 346 -12.92 18.03 4.01
N GLU A 347 -12.51 19.25 3.66
CA GLU A 347 -11.53 19.50 2.61
C GLU A 347 -10.16 18.92 2.96
N LEU A 348 -9.66 19.22 4.16
CA LEU A 348 -8.37 18.68 4.62
C LEU A 348 -8.37 17.14 4.62
N ARG A 349 -9.46 16.53 5.08
CA ARG A 349 -9.65 15.07 5.03
C ARG A 349 -9.61 14.55 3.59
N HIS A 350 -10.29 15.23 2.65
CA HIS A 350 -10.24 14.86 1.23
C HIS A 350 -8.84 15.03 0.66
N ARG A 351 -8.19 16.16 0.87
CA ARG A 351 -6.86 16.48 0.35
C ARG A 351 -5.77 15.54 0.86
N ARG A 352 -5.91 15.00 2.07
CA ARG A 352 -5.03 13.95 2.62
C ARG A 352 -5.04 12.65 1.79
N ARG A 353 -5.95 12.51 0.81
CA ARG A 353 -5.88 11.47 -0.22
C ARG A 353 -4.55 11.47 -0.97
N ALA A 354 -3.89 12.62 -1.11
CA ALA A 354 -2.56 12.71 -1.73
C ALA A 354 -1.52 11.75 -1.10
N ARG A 355 -1.73 11.28 0.12
CA ARG A 355 -0.90 10.22 0.72
C ARG A 355 -0.95 8.90 -0.06
N CYS A 356 -2.00 8.65 -0.86
CA CYS A 356 -2.07 7.49 -1.73
C CYS A 356 -0.94 7.48 -2.77
N GLU A 357 -0.52 8.65 -3.24
CA GLU A 357 0.61 8.80 -4.17
C GLU A 357 1.93 8.32 -3.55
N ASP A 358 2.15 8.59 -2.25
CA ASP A 358 3.30 8.07 -1.50
C ASP A 358 3.25 6.55 -1.38
N ARG A 359 2.05 5.98 -1.18
CA ARG A 359 1.87 4.52 -1.10
C ARG A 359 2.09 3.85 -2.44
N ILE A 360 1.64 4.45 -3.52
CA ILE A 360 1.91 4.01 -4.90
C ILE A 360 3.42 4.07 -5.17
N ARG A 361 4.11 5.15 -4.76
CA ARG A 361 5.57 5.24 -4.86
C ARG A 361 6.26 4.10 -4.10
N ASN A 362 5.83 3.82 -2.86
CA ASN A 362 6.34 2.71 -2.06
C ASN A 362 6.07 1.34 -2.72
N ALA A 363 4.89 1.17 -3.34
CA ALA A 363 4.57 -0.05 -4.07
C ALA A 363 5.45 -0.20 -5.33
N ARG A 364 5.70 0.88 -6.07
CA ARG A 364 6.64 0.87 -7.19
C ARG A 364 8.06 0.50 -6.75
N ASP A 365 8.48 0.98 -5.59
CA ASP A 365 9.77 0.62 -5.00
C ASP A 365 9.79 -0.81 -4.41
N THR A 366 8.67 -1.53 -4.50
CA THR A 366 8.46 -2.87 -3.95
C THR A 366 7.74 -3.75 -4.99
N GLY A 367 8.34 -3.90 -6.15
CA GLY A 367 7.91 -4.82 -7.21
C GLY A 367 6.82 -4.30 -8.17
N LEU A 368 6.12 -3.18 -7.89
CA LEU A 368 5.06 -2.68 -8.77
C LEU A 368 5.58 -1.83 -9.95
N ARG A 369 6.87 -1.60 -10.06
CA ARG A 369 7.46 -0.88 -11.20
C ARG A 369 7.37 -1.68 -12.49
N ASN A 370 7.41 -3.01 -12.38
CA ASN A 370 7.35 -3.96 -13.46
C ASN A 370 6.36 -5.08 -13.13
N LEU A 371 5.72 -5.63 -14.15
CA LEU A 371 5.00 -6.91 -14.09
C LEU A 371 5.88 -7.93 -14.83
N PRO A 372 6.68 -8.75 -14.11
CA PRO A 372 7.80 -9.49 -14.72
C PRO A 372 7.34 -10.66 -15.58
N LEU A 373 6.09 -11.12 -15.46
CA LEU A 373 5.57 -12.29 -16.10
C LEU A 373 4.87 -11.96 -17.44
N HIS A 374 4.67 -12.96 -18.30
CA HIS A 374 4.03 -12.74 -19.60
C HIS A 374 2.51 -12.68 -19.46
N ASP A 375 1.91 -13.66 -18.78
CA ASP A 375 0.46 -13.84 -18.75
C ASP A 375 -0.20 -12.95 -17.69
N THR A 376 -1.37 -12.42 -18.00
CA THR A 376 -2.17 -11.61 -17.07
C THR A 376 -2.53 -12.39 -15.80
N ALA A 377 -2.82 -13.68 -15.90
CA ALA A 377 -3.12 -14.53 -14.76
C ALA A 377 -1.93 -14.65 -13.81
N GLN A 378 -0.72 -14.84 -14.33
CA GLN A 378 0.52 -14.86 -13.56
C GLN A 378 0.80 -13.49 -12.91
N ASN A 379 0.62 -12.40 -13.65
CA ASN A 379 0.81 -11.04 -13.13
C ASN A 379 -0.22 -10.66 -12.04
N ARG A 380 -1.42 -11.26 -12.04
CA ARG A 380 -2.36 -11.16 -10.91
C ARG A 380 -1.81 -11.83 -9.64
N ILE A 381 -1.14 -12.98 -9.77
CA ILE A 381 -0.43 -13.61 -8.62
C ILE A 381 0.74 -12.73 -8.18
N TRP A 382 1.48 -12.13 -9.11
CA TRP A 382 2.55 -11.19 -8.78
C TRP A 382 2.05 -9.98 -7.98
N LEU A 383 0.88 -9.43 -8.30
CA LEU A 383 0.26 -8.35 -7.51
C LEU A 383 -0.09 -8.80 -6.08
N GLU A 384 -0.48 -10.05 -5.85
CA GLU A 384 -0.69 -10.57 -4.49
C GLU A 384 0.65 -10.75 -3.75
N ILE A 385 1.74 -11.14 -4.44
CA ILE A 385 3.09 -11.20 -3.88
C ILE A 385 3.55 -9.79 -3.45
N ILE A 386 3.38 -8.79 -4.31
CA ILE A 386 3.65 -7.38 -3.96
C ILE A 386 2.84 -6.96 -2.75
N SER A 387 1.56 -7.33 -2.71
CA SER A 387 0.67 -6.98 -1.61
C SER A 387 1.13 -7.63 -0.29
N LEU A 388 1.58 -8.89 -0.30
CA LEU A 388 2.17 -9.55 0.87
C LEU A 388 3.47 -8.86 1.32
N ALA A 389 4.33 -8.49 0.37
CA ALA A 389 5.56 -7.76 0.67
C ALA A 389 5.30 -6.40 1.34
N LEU A 390 4.30 -5.67 0.84
CA LEU A 390 3.89 -4.38 1.39
C LEU A 390 3.17 -4.52 2.74
N ASP A 391 2.37 -5.59 2.94
CA ASP A 391 1.78 -5.91 4.25
C ASP A 391 2.90 -6.11 5.29
N LEU A 392 3.94 -6.88 4.97
CA LEU A 392 5.08 -7.08 5.86
C LEU A 392 5.83 -5.78 6.15
N LEU A 393 6.04 -4.94 5.13
CA LEU A 393 6.70 -3.63 5.27
C LEU A 393 5.85 -2.60 6.04
N ALA A 394 4.54 -2.81 6.16
CA ALA A 394 3.64 -2.00 6.99
C ALA A 394 3.49 -2.58 8.41
N TRP A 395 3.35 -3.89 8.54
CA TRP A 395 3.11 -4.55 9.83
C TRP A 395 4.34 -4.60 10.71
N MET A 396 5.53 -4.86 10.13
CA MET A 396 6.77 -4.86 10.90
C MET A 396 7.00 -3.52 11.62
N PRO A 397 6.97 -2.35 10.97
CA PRO A 397 7.10 -1.07 11.68
C PRO A 397 5.97 -0.81 12.66
N MET A 398 4.73 -1.22 12.35
CA MET A 398 3.57 -1.03 13.23
C MET A 398 3.71 -1.82 14.52
N LEU A 399 4.23 -3.03 14.48
CA LEU A 399 4.39 -3.91 15.62
C LEU A 399 5.70 -3.70 16.38
N ALA A 400 6.78 -3.38 15.66
CA ALA A 400 8.15 -3.41 16.20
C ALA A 400 8.79 -2.04 16.42
N LEU A 401 8.42 -1.02 15.64
CA LEU A 401 9.05 0.30 15.69
C LEU A 401 8.19 1.31 16.46
N THR A 402 8.82 2.45 16.83
CA THR A 402 8.15 3.51 17.62
C THR A 402 8.37 4.88 16.98
N ALA A 403 7.55 5.83 17.37
CA ALA A 403 7.67 7.24 17.00
C ALA A 403 7.94 7.45 15.50
N GLN A 404 8.94 8.25 15.16
CA GLN A 404 9.27 8.61 13.78
C GLN A 404 9.75 7.41 12.94
N THR A 405 10.33 6.36 13.54
CA THR A 405 10.84 5.20 12.81
C THR A 405 9.72 4.36 12.20
N ARG A 406 8.51 4.38 12.76
CA ARG A 406 7.32 3.73 12.20
C ARG A 406 6.91 4.28 10.82
N ARG A 407 7.30 5.50 10.50
CA ARG A 407 6.97 6.19 9.25
C ARG A 407 8.00 5.96 8.15
N TRP A 408 9.02 5.15 8.43
CA TRP A 408 10.06 4.92 7.43
C TRP A 408 9.51 4.16 6.24
N GLU A 409 9.75 4.73 5.07
CA GLU A 409 9.40 4.12 3.79
C GLU A 409 10.27 2.89 3.51
N PRO A 410 9.82 1.98 2.61
CA PRO A 410 10.54 0.75 2.27
C PRO A 410 12.02 0.95 1.98
N LYS A 411 12.39 2.00 1.22
CA LYS A 411 13.80 2.32 0.93
C LYS A 411 14.62 2.60 2.20
N LYS A 412 14.06 3.33 3.16
CA LYS A 412 14.73 3.61 4.43
C LYS A 412 14.85 2.36 5.30
N LEU A 413 13.80 1.52 5.34
CA LEU A 413 13.83 0.26 6.06
C LEU A 413 14.91 -0.67 5.50
N ARG A 414 14.98 -0.82 4.17
CA ARG A 414 16.01 -1.60 3.49
C ARG A 414 17.41 -1.07 3.80
N LEU A 415 17.64 0.22 3.61
CA LEU A 415 18.96 0.84 3.81
C LEU A 415 19.43 0.79 5.27
N ARG A 416 18.52 0.99 6.23
CA ARG A 416 18.91 1.19 7.63
C ARG A 416 18.81 -0.05 8.48
N LEU A 417 17.79 -0.89 8.24
CA LEU A 417 17.54 -2.07 9.05
C LEU A 417 17.92 -3.35 8.31
N PHE A 418 17.35 -3.59 7.12
CA PHE A 418 17.50 -4.90 6.51
C PHE A 418 18.87 -5.16 5.92
N SER A 419 19.57 -4.13 5.40
CA SER A 419 20.94 -4.26 4.88
C SER A 419 22.03 -4.42 5.96
N ALA A 420 21.65 -4.35 7.25
CA ALA A 420 22.60 -4.60 8.33
C ALA A 420 23.18 -6.00 8.23
N ALA A 421 24.49 -6.09 8.15
CA ALA A 421 25.20 -7.37 8.17
C ALA A 421 25.37 -7.89 9.60
N ALA A 422 25.34 -9.20 9.75
CA ALA A 422 25.63 -9.87 11.01
C ALA A 422 26.42 -11.15 10.80
N GLN A 423 27.05 -11.62 11.86
CA GLN A 423 27.68 -12.93 11.91
C GLN A 423 26.69 -13.94 12.48
N LEU A 424 26.40 -15.01 11.73
CA LEU A 424 25.65 -16.16 12.24
C LEU A 424 26.58 -17.04 13.08
N VAL A 425 26.26 -17.19 14.34
CA VAL A 425 27.03 -17.95 15.30
C VAL A 425 26.16 -19.06 15.89
N ASN A 426 26.67 -20.27 15.86
CA ASN A 426 26.02 -21.43 16.45
C ASN A 426 26.64 -21.75 17.80
N THR A 427 25.85 -21.70 18.86
CA THR A 427 26.28 -22.07 20.21
C THR A 427 25.37 -23.16 20.75
N GLY A 428 25.84 -24.39 20.77
CA GLY A 428 25.02 -25.54 21.15
C GLY A 428 23.79 -25.67 20.23
N ARG A 429 22.58 -25.54 20.83
CA ARG A 429 21.30 -25.64 20.08
C ARG A 429 20.73 -24.29 19.65
N ARG A 430 21.48 -23.19 19.79
CA ARG A 430 21.00 -21.83 19.50
C ARG A 430 21.77 -21.20 18.37
N HIS A 431 21.03 -20.52 17.47
CA HIS A 431 21.58 -19.68 16.42
C HIS A 431 21.49 -18.22 16.84
N TRP A 432 22.57 -17.47 16.67
CA TRP A 432 22.65 -16.06 17.03
C TRP A 432 23.08 -15.24 15.82
N LEU A 433 22.37 -14.16 15.55
CA LEU A 433 22.82 -13.11 14.63
C LEU A 433 23.51 -12.02 15.43
N ARG A 434 24.82 -11.91 15.31
CA ARG A 434 25.64 -10.90 15.97
C ARG A 434 25.84 -9.72 15.04
N PHE A 435 25.07 -8.65 15.25
CA PHE A 435 25.22 -7.39 14.54
C PHE A 435 26.46 -6.64 14.99
N THR A 436 27.09 -5.86 14.08
CA THR A 436 28.21 -5.00 14.44
C THR A 436 27.75 -3.84 15.32
N ALA A 437 28.45 -3.58 16.42
CA ALA A 437 28.18 -2.41 17.29
C ALA A 437 28.35 -1.05 16.59
N ARG A 438 29.08 -1.02 15.46
CA ARG A 438 29.31 0.21 14.68
C ARG A 438 28.17 0.58 13.75
N TRP A 439 27.20 -0.32 13.49
CA TRP A 439 26.07 0.00 12.67
C TRP A 439 25.11 0.94 13.43
N PRO A 440 24.77 2.12 12.88
CA PRO A 440 24.06 3.15 13.65
C PRO A 440 22.68 2.73 14.16
N TRP A 441 22.09 1.68 13.59
CA TRP A 441 20.74 1.20 13.93
C TRP A 441 20.73 -0.19 14.58
N THR A 442 21.87 -0.68 15.07
CA THR A 442 21.95 -1.99 15.76
C THR A 442 21.00 -2.04 16.95
N ASP A 443 21.00 -1.00 17.80
CA ASP A 443 20.11 -0.94 18.96
C ASP A 443 18.63 -0.93 18.55
N LEU A 444 18.29 -0.22 17.45
CA LEU A 444 16.92 -0.21 16.95
C LEU A 444 16.49 -1.60 16.46
N ILE A 445 17.37 -2.34 15.77
CA ILE A 445 17.10 -3.71 15.31
C ILE A 445 16.87 -4.63 16.52
N THR A 446 17.74 -4.59 17.51
CA THR A 446 17.64 -5.46 18.71
C THR A 446 16.41 -5.15 19.55
N HIS A 447 16.08 -3.87 19.75
CA HIS A 447 14.84 -3.47 20.41
C HIS A 447 13.59 -3.90 19.63
N ALA A 448 13.61 -3.76 18.30
CA ALA A 448 12.49 -4.18 17.45
C ALA A 448 12.26 -5.69 17.50
N ILE A 449 13.32 -6.50 17.47
CA ILE A 449 13.24 -7.96 17.66
C ILE A 449 12.65 -8.30 19.04
N ASN A 450 13.14 -7.67 20.10
CA ASN A 450 12.62 -7.92 21.44
C ASN A 450 11.12 -7.58 21.56
N ARG A 451 10.67 -6.51 20.92
CA ARG A 451 9.25 -6.15 20.85
C ARG A 451 8.43 -7.22 20.09
N LEU A 452 8.93 -7.71 18.96
CA LEU A 452 8.26 -8.80 18.25
C LEU A 452 8.20 -10.06 19.10
N HIS A 453 9.28 -10.43 19.78
CA HIS A 453 9.32 -11.61 20.65
C HIS A 453 8.35 -11.51 21.83
N SER A 454 8.10 -10.30 22.36
CA SER A 454 7.13 -10.09 23.45
C SER A 454 5.68 -10.22 23.02
N LEU A 455 5.37 -10.21 21.70
CA LEU A 455 4.02 -10.44 21.23
C LEU A 455 3.60 -11.90 21.44
N PRO A 456 2.31 -12.16 21.71
CA PRO A 456 1.80 -13.51 21.84
C PRO A 456 1.99 -14.30 20.56
N ASN A 457 2.29 -15.59 20.68
CA ASN A 457 2.35 -16.48 19.53
C ASN A 457 0.96 -16.61 18.88
N PRO A 458 0.89 -16.82 17.57
CA PRO A 458 -0.35 -17.24 16.94
C PRO A 458 -0.78 -18.58 17.56
N GLY A 459 -2.06 -18.71 17.88
CA GLY A 459 -2.65 -19.96 18.36
C GLY A 459 -2.69 -21.03 17.29
#